data_6300a90c579d9db98e3995fe65c65994
#
_entry.id   6300a90c579d9db98e3995fe65c65994
#
_cell.length_a   1.000
_cell.length_b   1.000
_cell.length_c   1.000
_cell.angle_alpha   90.00
_cell.angle_beta   90.00
_cell.angle_gamma   90.00
#
_symmetry.space_group_name_H-M   'P 1'
#
loop_
_entity.id
_entity.type
_entity.pdbx_description
1 polymer ?
#
loop_
_entity_poly.entity_id
_entity_poly.type
_entity_poly.pdbx_seq_one_letter_code
_entity_poly.pdbx_strand_id
1 'polypeptide(L)'
;MSLPVTEVERELLHTRRVRYEGYKRADGLWDIEAHLTDIKNHDYHLKTGVRRAGQPVHSMWLRLTIDRRFNVVEAAASSEAVPYPGGCETIASAYRQLVGLNLVLGFRQKTNELLGGVRGCTHLTEMLAGMPTAAIQSFAGEMKEEQDDGSKPFQLDQCHALETSGETVRIWYPKWYRGKAA
;
A
#
# COMPACT_ATOMS: atom_id res chain seq x y z
N MET A 1 -15.03 -6.70 16.14
CA MET A 1 -14.36 -7.25 17.36
C MET A 1 -13.02 -6.55 17.49
N SER A 2 -12.68 -6.06 18.71
CA SER A 2 -11.35 -5.53 19.01
C SER A 2 -10.36 -6.68 19.28
N LEU A 3 -9.06 -6.37 19.30
CA LEU A 3 -8.06 -7.35 19.76
C LEU A 3 -8.35 -7.77 21.22
N PRO A 4 -8.02 -9.02 21.59
CA PRO A 4 -8.09 -9.46 22.98
C PRO A 4 -7.28 -8.53 23.90
N VAL A 5 -7.78 -8.28 25.11
CA VAL A 5 -7.04 -7.52 26.12
C VAL A 5 -5.83 -8.34 26.57
N THR A 6 -4.67 -7.70 26.69
CA THR A 6 -3.50 -8.33 27.30
C THR A 6 -3.53 -8.13 28.82
N GLU A 7 -3.25 -9.20 29.56
CA GLU A 7 -3.19 -9.17 31.03
C GLU A 7 -1.82 -8.73 31.57
N VAL A 8 -0.80 -8.70 30.69
CA VAL A 8 0.58 -8.34 31.05
C VAL A 8 0.78 -6.84 30.82
N GLU A 9 1.40 -6.17 31.80
CA GLU A 9 1.83 -4.78 31.67
C GLU A 9 2.78 -4.62 30.49
N ARG A 10 2.57 -3.56 29.69
CA ARG A 10 3.37 -3.27 28.51
C ARG A 10 3.54 -1.78 28.31
N GLU A 11 4.70 -1.40 27.82
CA GLU A 11 5.05 -0.03 27.47
C GLU A 11 5.02 0.16 25.95
N LEU A 12 4.46 1.27 25.48
CA LEU A 12 4.48 1.64 24.06
C LEU A 12 5.83 2.28 23.73
N LEU A 13 6.67 1.58 22.98
CA LEU A 13 8.02 2.05 22.61
C LEU A 13 8.07 2.76 21.27
N HIS A 14 7.20 2.37 20.33
CA HIS A 14 7.26 2.84 18.95
C HIS A 14 5.89 2.77 18.29
N THR A 15 5.59 3.76 17.48
CA THR A 15 4.40 3.78 16.62
C THR A 15 4.84 3.96 15.16
N ARG A 16 4.55 2.96 14.31
CA ARG A 16 4.57 3.11 12.87
C ARG A 16 3.13 3.30 12.38
N ARG A 17 2.94 4.33 11.56
CA ARG A 17 1.67 4.55 10.86
C ARG A 17 1.94 4.58 9.37
N VAL A 18 1.10 3.87 8.60
CA VAL A 18 1.08 3.98 7.15
C VAL A 18 -0.35 4.34 6.76
N ARG A 19 -0.52 5.45 6.07
CA ARG A 19 -1.79 5.95 5.58
C ARG A 19 -1.77 5.89 4.07
N TYR A 20 -2.84 5.38 3.47
CA TYR A 20 -3.07 5.41 2.03
C TYR A 20 -4.29 6.25 1.73
N GLU A 21 -4.19 7.10 0.71
CA GLU A 21 -5.27 7.97 0.24
C GLU A 21 -5.35 7.89 -1.28
N GLY A 22 -6.57 7.80 -1.81
CA GLY A 22 -6.84 7.78 -3.24
C GLY A 22 -7.60 9.04 -3.66
N TYR A 23 -7.13 9.69 -4.70
CA TYR A 23 -7.70 10.92 -5.24
C TYR A 23 -8.05 10.73 -6.70
N LYS A 24 -9.27 11.10 -7.08
CA LYS A 24 -9.67 11.22 -8.48
C LYS A 24 -9.27 12.61 -8.98
N ARG A 25 -8.53 12.66 -10.06
CA ARG A 25 -8.06 13.89 -10.68
C ARG A 25 -9.02 14.38 -11.74
N ALA A 26 -9.00 15.68 -12.02
CA ALA A 26 -9.83 16.30 -13.06
C ALA A 26 -9.42 15.90 -14.49
N ASP A 27 -8.16 15.46 -14.68
CA ASP A 27 -7.63 14.97 -15.95
C ASP A 27 -7.94 13.49 -16.24
N GLY A 28 -8.74 12.84 -15.38
CA GLY A 28 -9.17 11.45 -15.56
C GLY A 28 -8.16 10.40 -15.09
N LEU A 29 -7.14 10.82 -14.36
CA LEU A 29 -6.18 9.96 -13.66
C LEU A 29 -6.54 9.84 -12.18
N TRP A 30 -5.81 8.99 -11.45
CA TRP A 30 -5.94 8.85 -10.00
C TRP A 30 -4.57 8.93 -9.35
N ASP A 31 -4.46 9.68 -8.26
CA ASP A 31 -3.30 9.65 -7.39
C ASP A 31 -3.57 8.71 -6.21
N ILE A 32 -2.66 7.79 -6.00
CA ILE A 32 -2.61 6.96 -4.80
C ILE A 32 -1.41 7.42 -3.99
N GLU A 33 -1.67 8.00 -2.83
CA GLU A 33 -0.64 8.50 -1.94
C GLU A 33 -0.47 7.58 -0.74
N ALA A 34 0.78 7.41 -0.31
CA ALA A 34 1.12 6.74 0.93
C ALA A 34 2.02 7.63 1.78
N HIS A 35 1.72 7.71 3.07
CA HIS A 35 2.53 8.40 4.06
C HIS A 35 2.89 7.45 5.18
N LEU A 36 4.18 7.29 5.44
CA LEU A 36 4.73 6.49 6.54
C LEU A 36 5.36 7.43 7.57
N THR A 37 5.02 7.21 8.84
CA THR A 37 5.70 7.85 9.96
C THR A 37 6.16 6.80 10.99
N ASP A 38 7.38 6.99 11.51
CA ASP A 38 7.92 6.25 12.65
C ASP A 38 8.19 7.21 13.80
N ILE A 39 7.54 7.00 14.94
CA ILE A 39 7.64 7.86 16.13
C ILE A 39 8.02 7.01 17.34
N LYS A 40 8.99 7.47 18.13
CA LYS A 40 9.36 6.87 19.41
C LYS A 40 8.71 7.62 20.57
N ASN A 41 8.30 6.88 21.60
CA ASN A 41 7.72 7.46 22.83
C ASN A 41 8.78 7.90 23.86
N HIS A 42 10.05 7.76 23.52
CA HIS A 42 11.22 8.17 24.30
C HIS A 42 12.23 8.89 23.41
N ASP A 43 13.16 9.61 24.01
CA ASP A 43 14.29 10.22 23.28
C ASP A 43 15.11 9.13 22.59
N TYR A 44 15.34 9.26 21.30
CA TYR A 44 16.02 8.28 20.47
C TYR A 44 17.37 8.81 19.99
N HIS A 45 18.45 8.18 20.44
CA HIS A 45 19.83 8.57 20.13
C HIS A 45 20.26 7.93 18.81
N LEU A 46 20.52 8.77 17.82
CA LEU A 46 21.09 8.42 16.53
C LEU A 46 22.56 8.92 16.49
N LYS A 47 23.35 8.38 15.56
CA LYS A 47 24.71 8.93 15.29
C LYS A 47 24.65 10.39 14.79
N THR A 48 23.54 10.81 14.23
CA THR A 48 23.29 12.16 13.68
C THR A 48 22.67 13.12 14.68
N GLY A 49 22.43 12.70 15.93
CA GLY A 49 21.83 13.52 16.98
C GLY A 49 20.69 12.82 17.70
N VAL A 50 19.94 13.58 18.50
CA VAL A 50 18.81 13.06 19.28
C VAL A 50 17.51 13.46 18.64
N ARG A 51 16.61 12.48 18.43
CA ARG A 51 15.20 12.72 18.15
C ARG A 51 14.45 12.66 19.46
N ARG A 52 13.78 13.76 19.83
CA ARG A 52 12.97 13.81 21.05
C ARG A 52 11.74 12.91 20.95
N ALA A 53 11.26 12.43 22.10
CA ALA A 53 10.00 11.70 22.18
C ALA A 53 8.90 12.44 21.39
N GLY A 54 8.14 11.71 20.57
CA GLY A 54 7.07 12.27 19.72
C GLY A 54 7.55 12.87 18.39
N GLN A 55 8.85 13.10 18.18
CA GLN A 55 9.36 13.54 16.89
C GLN A 55 9.51 12.33 15.92
N PRO A 56 9.20 12.51 14.62
CA PRO A 56 9.36 11.44 13.65
C PRO A 56 10.84 11.12 13.42
N VAL A 57 11.19 9.84 13.50
CA VAL A 57 12.48 9.30 13.01
C VAL A 57 12.42 9.17 11.49
N HIS A 58 11.26 8.75 10.98
CA HIS A 58 10.92 8.74 9.56
C HIS A 58 9.60 9.46 9.32
N SER A 59 9.55 10.27 8.28
CA SER A 59 8.32 10.79 7.65
C SER A 59 8.57 10.78 6.16
N MET A 60 7.88 9.89 5.45
CA MET A 60 8.14 9.61 4.04
C MET A 60 6.85 9.51 3.25
N TRP A 61 6.88 10.03 2.04
CA TRP A 61 5.76 10.06 1.12
C TRP A 61 6.09 9.32 -0.18
N LEU A 62 5.07 8.67 -0.72
CA LEU A 62 5.09 8.06 -2.03
C LEU A 62 3.76 8.34 -2.71
N ARG A 63 3.79 8.82 -3.97
CA ARG A 63 2.62 8.98 -4.81
C ARG A 63 2.81 8.24 -6.11
N LEU A 64 1.81 7.46 -6.50
CA LEU A 64 1.69 6.87 -7.82
C LEU A 64 0.45 7.45 -8.49
N THR A 65 0.64 8.07 -9.66
CA THR A 65 -0.46 8.47 -10.53
C THR A 65 -0.74 7.33 -11.48
N ILE A 66 -2.00 6.91 -11.59
CA ILE A 66 -2.40 5.75 -12.38
C ILE A 66 -3.54 6.09 -13.33
N ASP A 67 -3.60 5.34 -14.44
CA ASP A 67 -4.72 5.35 -15.37
C ASP A 67 -5.85 4.38 -14.93
N ARG A 68 -6.96 4.34 -15.68
CA ARG A 68 -8.09 3.43 -15.44
C ARG A 68 -7.76 1.94 -15.54
N ARG A 69 -6.62 1.59 -16.14
CA ARG A 69 -6.14 0.21 -16.27
C ARG A 69 -5.11 -0.13 -15.20
N PHE A 70 -4.95 0.74 -14.19
CA PHE A 70 -3.97 0.62 -13.11
C PHE A 70 -2.51 0.70 -13.58
N ASN A 71 -2.22 1.25 -14.76
CA ASN A 71 -0.85 1.50 -15.17
C ASN A 71 -0.34 2.77 -14.48
N VAL A 72 0.86 2.70 -13.94
CA VAL A 72 1.55 3.84 -13.32
C VAL A 72 2.05 4.77 -14.44
N VAL A 73 1.55 5.99 -14.46
CA VAL A 73 1.95 7.03 -15.44
C VAL A 73 2.90 8.04 -14.83
N GLU A 74 2.85 8.25 -13.52
CA GLU A 74 3.79 9.09 -12.76
C GLU A 74 4.11 8.44 -11.41
N ALA A 75 5.32 8.66 -10.90
CA ALA A 75 5.73 8.24 -9.57
C ALA A 75 6.61 9.30 -8.92
N ALA A 76 6.30 9.66 -7.67
CA ALA A 76 7.05 10.61 -6.88
C ALA A 76 7.25 10.07 -5.46
N ALA A 77 8.43 10.30 -4.89
CA ALA A 77 8.74 9.99 -3.51
C ALA A 77 9.44 11.18 -2.85
N SER A 78 9.23 11.35 -1.55
CA SER A 78 9.94 12.34 -0.74
C SER A 78 10.14 11.87 0.69
N SER A 79 11.08 12.49 1.38
CA SER A 79 11.41 12.19 2.77
C SER A 79 11.54 13.50 3.54
N GLU A 80 10.66 13.73 4.52
CA GLU A 80 10.64 14.93 5.37
C GLU A 80 11.46 14.75 6.64
N ALA A 81 11.49 13.53 7.19
CA ALA A 81 12.32 13.17 8.32
C ALA A 81 13.02 11.84 8.05
N VAL A 82 14.32 11.84 8.29
CA VAL A 82 15.20 10.68 8.06
C VAL A 82 16.27 10.59 9.14
N PRO A 83 16.76 9.37 9.46
CA PRO A 83 17.84 9.18 10.45
C PRO A 83 19.22 9.60 9.93
N TYR A 84 19.44 9.60 8.61
CA TYR A 84 20.71 9.94 7.97
C TYR A 84 20.51 11.01 6.89
N PRO A 85 20.44 12.30 7.28
CA PRO A 85 20.28 13.40 6.33
C PRO A 85 21.39 13.44 5.28
N GLY A 86 21.03 13.74 4.03
CA GLY A 86 21.94 13.75 2.88
C GLY A 86 22.21 12.37 2.25
N GLY A 87 21.81 11.28 2.93
CA GLY A 87 21.94 9.92 2.41
C GLY A 87 20.58 9.30 2.03
N CYS A 88 19.63 9.39 2.96
CA CYS A 88 18.32 8.75 2.77
C CYS A 88 17.47 9.39 1.67
N GLU A 89 17.57 10.69 1.47
CA GLU A 89 16.72 11.43 0.51
C GLU A 89 17.11 11.14 -0.95
N THR A 90 18.37 10.82 -1.19
CA THR A 90 18.92 10.62 -2.54
C THR A 90 18.21 9.51 -3.32
N ILE A 91 17.68 8.51 -2.61
CA ILE A 91 17.01 7.36 -3.22
C ILE A 91 15.62 7.68 -3.80
N ALA A 92 15.02 8.83 -3.44
CA ALA A 92 13.67 9.17 -3.88
C ALA A 92 13.48 9.14 -5.40
N SER A 93 14.49 9.58 -6.15
CA SER A 93 14.47 9.59 -7.61
C SER A 93 14.39 8.19 -8.24
N ALA A 94 14.87 7.15 -7.55
CA ALA A 94 14.83 5.78 -8.03
C ALA A 94 13.39 5.25 -8.18
N TYR A 95 12.42 5.83 -7.45
CA TYR A 95 11.02 5.43 -7.51
C TYR A 95 10.32 5.81 -8.82
N ARG A 96 10.92 6.67 -9.65
CA ARG A 96 10.45 6.92 -11.03
C ARG A 96 10.48 5.68 -11.91
N GLN A 97 11.28 4.66 -11.58
CA GLN A 97 11.32 3.37 -12.27
C GLN A 97 9.98 2.59 -12.18
N LEU A 98 9.07 3.00 -11.31
CA LEU A 98 7.74 2.40 -11.19
C LEU A 98 6.81 2.79 -12.36
N VAL A 99 7.13 3.86 -13.11
CA VAL A 99 6.36 4.27 -14.30
C VAL A 99 6.38 3.14 -15.35
N GLY A 100 5.21 2.85 -15.90
CA GLY A 100 4.97 1.75 -16.83
C GLY A 100 4.64 0.41 -16.19
N LEU A 101 4.77 0.27 -14.86
CA LEU A 101 4.27 -0.91 -14.17
C LEU A 101 2.74 -0.87 -14.03
N ASN A 102 2.14 -2.05 -13.89
CA ASN A 102 0.72 -2.18 -13.58
C ASN A 102 0.54 -2.59 -12.12
N LEU A 103 -0.29 -1.85 -11.35
CA LEU A 103 -0.48 -2.08 -9.91
C LEU A 103 -1.08 -3.45 -9.56
N VAL A 104 -1.87 -4.05 -10.45
CA VAL A 104 -2.56 -5.32 -10.18
C VAL A 104 -1.91 -6.53 -10.86
N LEU A 105 -1.01 -6.30 -11.84
CA LEU A 105 -0.37 -7.36 -12.63
C LEU A 105 1.13 -7.44 -12.32
N GLY A 106 1.53 -8.38 -11.46
CA GLY A 106 2.93 -8.66 -11.14
C GLY A 106 3.67 -7.53 -10.42
N PHE A 107 2.97 -6.54 -9.87
CA PHE A 107 3.55 -5.34 -9.26
C PHE A 107 4.58 -5.66 -8.18
N ARG A 108 4.21 -6.55 -7.23
CA ARG A 108 5.08 -6.92 -6.10
C ARG A 108 6.41 -7.52 -6.55
N GLN A 109 6.38 -8.40 -7.55
CA GLN A 109 7.59 -9.01 -8.08
C GLN A 109 8.48 -7.95 -8.71
N LYS A 110 7.92 -7.14 -9.60
CA LYS A 110 8.67 -6.10 -10.33
C LYS A 110 9.23 -5.02 -9.43
N THR A 111 8.47 -4.58 -8.41
CA THR A 111 8.98 -3.61 -7.42
C THR A 111 10.15 -4.19 -6.62
N ASN A 112 10.10 -5.47 -6.26
CA ASN A 112 11.22 -6.11 -5.58
C ASN A 112 12.47 -6.25 -6.47
N GLU A 113 12.28 -6.54 -7.75
CA GLU A 113 13.35 -6.58 -8.75
C GLU A 113 14.02 -5.20 -8.92
N LEU A 114 13.25 -4.12 -8.99
CA LEU A 114 13.74 -2.76 -9.23
C LEU A 114 14.31 -2.09 -7.96
N LEU A 115 13.63 -2.24 -6.84
CA LEU A 115 13.84 -1.44 -5.63
C LEU A 115 14.21 -2.28 -4.39
N GLY A 116 14.46 -3.57 -4.56
CA GLY A 116 14.85 -4.46 -3.47
C GLY A 116 16.28 -4.22 -2.98
N GLY A 117 16.51 -4.38 -1.67
CA GLY A 117 17.81 -4.21 -1.03
C GLY A 117 18.33 -2.79 -1.17
N VAL A 118 19.58 -2.64 -1.57
CA VAL A 118 20.29 -1.33 -1.68
C VAL A 118 19.81 -0.48 -2.88
N ARG A 119 18.96 -1.02 -3.75
CA ARG A 119 18.40 -0.29 -4.90
C ARG A 119 17.23 0.61 -4.52
N GLY A 120 16.68 0.46 -3.31
CA GLY A 120 15.56 1.25 -2.79
C GLY A 120 15.71 1.53 -1.30
N CYS A 121 14.75 2.28 -0.75
CA CYS A 121 14.61 2.48 0.69
C CYS A 121 13.61 1.46 1.24
N THR A 122 13.97 0.75 2.32
CA THR A 122 13.09 -0.24 2.96
C THR A 122 11.71 0.34 3.30
N HIS A 123 11.65 1.56 3.83
CA HIS A 123 10.39 2.21 4.25
C HIS A 123 9.52 2.61 3.06
N LEU A 124 10.11 3.23 2.03
CA LEU A 124 9.38 3.59 0.81
C LEU A 124 8.92 2.33 0.05
N THR A 125 9.76 1.30 -0.04
CA THR A 125 9.42 0.05 -0.73
C THR A 125 8.35 -0.74 0.01
N GLU A 126 8.33 -0.70 1.35
CA GLU A 126 7.28 -1.31 2.19
C GLU A 126 5.90 -0.72 1.87
N MET A 127 5.81 0.61 1.67
CA MET A 127 4.54 1.25 1.30
C MET A 127 3.96 0.75 -0.03
N LEU A 128 4.80 0.34 -0.99
CA LEU A 128 4.34 -0.19 -2.27
C LEU A 128 3.45 -1.42 -2.13
N ALA A 129 3.61 -2.20 -1.06
CA ALA A 129 2.82 -3.42 -0.85
C ALA A 129 1.31 -3.14 -0.64
N GLY A 130 0.93 -2.00 -0.06
CA GLY A 130 -0.46 -1.60 0.16
C GLY A 130 -1.08 -0.79 -0.98
N MET A 131 -0.28 -0.24 -1.88
CA MET A 131 -0.75 0.61 -2.99
C MET A 131 -1.78 -0.07 -3.91
N PRO A 132 -1.61 -1.35 -4.32
CA PRO A 132 -2.58 -2.02 -5.18
C PRO A 132 -3.98 -2.09 -4.55
N THR A 133 -4.04 -2.47 -3.28
CA THR A 133 -5.33 -2.58 -2.57
C THR A 133 -5.97 -1.20 -2.36
N ALA A 134 -5.17 -0.18 -2.02
CA ALA A 134 -5.65 1.20 -1.90
C ALA A 134 -6.21 1.72 -3.22
N ALA A 135 -5.52 1.43 -4.34
CA ALA A 135 -6.01 1.79 -5.68
C ALA A 135 -7.35 1.12 -5.99
N ILE A 136 -7.47 -0.19 -5.79
CA ILE A 136 -8.72 -0.93 -6.01
C ILE A 136 -9.86 -0.32 -5.19
N GLN A 137 -9.64 0.00 -3.91
CA GLN A 137 -10.66 0.63 -3.07
C GLN A 137 -11.06 2.03 -3.56
N SER A 138 -10.11 2.79 -4.12
CA SER A 138 -10.40 4.11 -4.70
C SER A 138 -11.28 4.05 -5.94
N PHE A 139 -11.30 2.92 -6.65
CA PHE A 139 -12.13 2.67 -7.82
C PHE A 139 -13.47 1.99 -7.50
N ALA A 140 -13.68 1.52 -6.27
CA ALA A 140 -14.80 0.63 -5.92
C ALA A 140 -16.19 1.16 -6.35
N GLY A 141 -16.40 2.49 -6.36
CA GLY A 141 -17.64 3.10 -6.82
C GLY A 141 -17.77 3.27 -8.35
N GLU A 142 -16.67 3.08 -9.10
CA GLU A 142 -16.63 3.25 -10.56
C GLU A 142 -16.48 1.94 -11.33
N MET A 143 -16.06 0.88 -10.65
CA MET A 143 -15.98 -0.46 -11.21
C MET A 143 -17.35 -1.11 -11.08
N LYS A 144 -17.94 -1.50 -12.20
CA LYS A 144 -19.13 -2.35 -12.15
C LYS A 144 -18.76 -3.68 -11.52
N GLU A 145 -19.52 -4.13 -10.53
CA GLU A 145 -19.30 -5.43 -9.87
C GLU A 145 -19.45 -6.59 -10.85
N GLU A 146 -20.37 -6.48 -11.80
CA GLU A 146 -20.49 -7.37 -12.96
C GLU A 146 -20.12 -6.61 -14.22
N GLN A 147 -19.22 -7.15 -15.02
CA GLN A 147 -19.00 -6.65 -16.37
C GLN A 147 -20.21 -7.00 -17.23
N ASP A 148 -20.64 -6.07 -18.10
CA ASP A 148 -21.78 -6.26 -18.99
C ASP A 148 -21.60 -7.44 -19.97
N ASP A 149 -20.37 -7.95 -20.09
CA ASP A 149 -20.00 -9.12 -20.91
C ASP A 149 -20.24 -10.48 -20.21
N GLY A 150 -20.74 -10.45 -18.96
CA GLY A 150 -20.97 -11.66 -18.17
C GLY A 150 -19.70 -12.35 -17.68
N SER A 151 -18.52 -11.69 -17.71
CA SER A 151 -17.29 -12.23 -17.17
C SER A 151 -17.32 -12.29 -15.64
N LYS A 152 -16.48 -13.20 -15.09
CA LYS A 152 -16.36 -13.35 -13.64
C LYS A 152 -15.88 -12.04 -13.01
N PRO A 153 -16.56 -11.52 -11.96
CA PRO A 153 -16.09 -10.36 -11.21
C PRO A 153 -14.64 -10.55 -10.75
N PHE A 154 -13.80 -9.54 -10.97
CA PHE A 154 -12.35 -9.64 -10.73
C PHE A 154 -12.00 -9.90 -9.26
N GLN A 155 -12.85 -9.48 -8.32
CA GLN A 155 -12.64 -9.66 -6.89
C GLN A 155 -12.86 -11.10 -6.40
N LEU A 156 -13.54 -11.96 -7.18
CA LEU A 156 -13.75 -13.36 -6.80
C LEU A 156 -12.43 -14.14 -6.85
N ASP A 157 -12.21 -14.96 -5.83
CA ASP A 157 -10.96 -15.70 -5.57
C ASP A 157 -9.73 -14.80 -5.27
N GLN A 158 -9.93 -13.51 -4.91
CA GLN A 158 -8.84 -12.63 -4.50
C GLN A 158 -8.67 -12.50 -2.98
N CYS A 159 -9.64 -12.96 -2.20
CA CYS A 159 -9.53 -13.03 -0.74
C CYS A 159 -10.37 -14.20 -0.20
N HIS A 160 -10.10 -14.57 1.05
CA HIS A 160 -10.79 -15.68 1.71
C HIS A 160 -12.33 -15.55 1.67
N ALA A 161 -12.86 -14.35 1.92
CA ALA A 161 -14.32 -14.14 1.94
C ALA A 161 -14.98 -14.34 0.58
N LEU A 162 -14.26 -14.13 -0.52
CA LEU A 162 -14.76 -14.20 -1.89
C LEU A 162 -14.24 -15.43 -2.65
N GLU A 163 -13.80 -16.45 -1.92
CA GLU A 163 -13.51 -17.77 -2.49
C GLU A 163 -14.77 -18.37 -3.14
N THR A 164 -14.67 -18.78 -4.41
CA THR A 164 -15.84 -19.25 -5.19
C THR A 164 -16.45 -20.56 -4.64
N SER A 165 -15.79 -21.27 -3.76
CA SER A 165 -16.34 -22.40 -2.99
C SER A 165 -16.98 -21.98 -1.65
N GLY A 166 -16.89 -20.72 -1.27
CA GLY A 166 -17.32 -20.19 0.03
C GLY A 166 -18.79 -19.78 0.10
N GLU A 167 -19.31 -19.74 1.32
CA GLU A 167 -20.70 -19.38 1.62
C GLU A 167 -21.07 -17.97 1.14
N THR A 168 -20.15 -17.00 1.30
CA THR A 168 -20.35 -15.62 0.84
C THR A 168 -20.64 -15.58 -0.65
N VAL A 169 -19.89 -16.31 -1.46
CA VAL A 169 -20.09 -16.37 -2.91
C VAL A 169 -21.38 -17.12 -3.24
N ARG A 170 -21.73 -18.18 -2.50
CA ARG A 170 -23.01 -18.87 -2.66
C ARG A 170 -24.21 -17.91 -2.48
N ILE A 171 -24.15 -17.00 -1.51
CA ILE A 171 -25.24 -16.07 -1.19
C ILE A 171 -25.28 -14.87 -2.15
N TRP A 172 -24.14 -14.22 -2.36
CA TRP A 172 -24.08 -12.91 -3.03
C TRP A 172 -23.69 -12.98 -4.50
N TYR A 173 -23.07 -14.09 -4.95
CA TYR A 173 -22.64 -14.32 -6.33
C TYR A 173 -22.99 -15.74 -6.80
N PRO A 174 -24.27 -16.19 -6.69
CA PRO A 174 -24.66 -17.58 -6.91
C PRO A 174 -24.27 -18.14 -8.28
N LYS A 175 -24.25 -17.28 -9.31
CA LYS A 175 -23.80 -17.60 -10.67
C LYS A 175 -22.36 -18.13 -10.72
N TRP A 176 -21.52 -17.72 -9.77
CA TRP A 176 -20.09 -18.00 -9.72
C TRP A 176 -19.72 -19.03 -8.65
N TYR A 177 -20.70 -19.49 -7.88
CA TYR A 177 -20.48 -20.49 -6.85
C TYR A 177 -20.14 -21.84 -7.49
N ARG A 178 -19.01 -22.46 -7.11
CA ARG A 178 -18.51 -23.72 -7.65
C ARG A 178 -18.75 -24.93 -6.75
N GLY A 179 -19.31 -24.75 -5.55
CA GLY A 179 -19.38 -25.80 -4.55
C GLY A 179 -18.01 -26.09 -3.91
N LYS A 180 -18.02 -26.84 -2.81
CA LYS A 180 -16.78 -27.43 -2.31
C LYS A 180 -16.41 -28.59 -3.23
N ALA A 181 -15.15 -28.67 -3.65
CA ALA A 181 -14.65 -29.87 -4.29
C ALA A 181 -14.87 -31.06 -3.32
N ALA A 182 -15.51 -32.11 -3.80
CA ALA A 182 -15.76 -33.32 -3.05
C ALA A 182 -14.44 -34.05 -2.73
#